data_fe12a255d9679c51d9541a5e45adea46
#
_entry.id   fe12a255d9679c51d9541a5e45adea46
#
_cell.length_a   1.000
_cell.length_b   1.000
_cell.length_c   1.000
_cell.angle_alpha   90.00
_cell.angle_beta   90.00
_cell.angle_gamma   90.00
#
_symmetry.space_group_name_H-M   'P 1'
#
loop_
_entity.id
_entity.type
_entity.pdbx_description
1 polymer ?
#
loop_
_entity_poly.entity_id
_entity_poly.type
_entity_poly.pdbx_seq_one_letter_code
_entity_poly.pdbx_strand_id
1 'polypeptide(L)' 'TADDLIERATHRLLDYGEVLVVTDDVAERDTVSSLGALTWTCASFIDAVERELADLQRDLRHHNRRERQRFGRLK' A
#
# COMPACT_ATOMS: atom_id res chain seq x y z
N THR A 1 -3.96 -23.59 -8.13
CA THR A 1 -3.00 -23.18 -7.10
C THR A 1 -3.13 -21.69 -6.79
N ALA A 2 -2.56 -21.25 -5.68
CA ALA A 2 -2.57 -19.83 -5.30
C ALA A 2 -1.84 -18.98 -6.35
N ASP A 3 -0.77 -19.48 -6.92
CA ASP A 3 0.00 -18.79 -7.95
C ASP A 3 -0.83 -18.53 -9.20
N ASP A 4 -1.62 -19.50 -9.63
CA ASP A 4 -2.52 -19.34 -10.78
C ASP A 4 -3.58 -18.27 -10.52
N LEU A 5 -4.11 -18.21 -9.31
CA LEU A 5 -5.09 -17.20 -8.94
C LEU A 5 -4.49 -15.79 -8.94
N ILE A 6 -3.26 -15.66 -8.44
CA ILE A 6 -2.55 -14.38 -8.42
C ILE A 6 -2.28 -13.90 -9.84
N GLU A 7 -1.83 -14.79 -10.73
CA GLU A 7 -1.59 -14.43 -12.13
C GLU A 7 -2.88 -13.98 -12.83
N ARG A 8 -3.97 -14.70 -12.64
CA ARG A 8 -5.26 -14.35 -13.24
C ARG A 8 -5.78 -13.02 -12.72
N ALA A 9 -5.72 -12.83 -11.39
CA ALA A 9 -6.15 -11.59 -10.77
C ALA A 9 -5.32 -10.41 -11.28
N THR A 10 -4.01 -10.57 -11.36
CA THR A 10 -3.11 -9.54 -11.87
C THR A 10 -3.47 -9.17 -13.30
N HIS A 11 -3.65 -10.14 -14.17
CA HIS A 11 -3.99 -9.91 -15.57
C HIS A 11 -5.30 -9.14 -15.72
N ARG A 12 -6.31 -9.49 -14.91
CA ARG A 12 -7.60 -8.80 -14.95
C ARG A 12 -7.53 -7.38 -14.38
N LEU A 13 -6.83 -7.22 -13.26
CA LEU A 13 -6.77 -5.93 -12.58
C LEU A 13 -5.95 -4.90 -13.35
N LEU A 14 -4.97 -5.32 -14.14
CA LEU A 14 -4.18 -4.42 -14.98
C LEU A 14 -5.03 -3.65 -15.99
N ASP A 15 -6.18 -4.19 -16.39
CA ASP A 15 -7.12 -3.47 -17.28
C ASP A 15 -7.76 -2.26 -16.59
N TYR A 16 -7.75 -2.23 -15.27
CA TYR A 16 -8.37 -1.16 -14.47
C TYR A 16 -7.37 -0.17 -13.90
N GLY A 17 -6.09 -0.44 -13.95
CA GLY A 17 -5.05 0.44 -13.43
C GLY A 17 -3.77 -0.29 -13.07
N GLU A 18 -2.90 0.38 -12.34
CA GLU A 18 -1.64 -0.20 -11.87
C GLU A 18 -1.90 -1.25 -10.79
N VAL A 19 -1.15 -2.35 -10.86
CA VAL A 19 -1.24 -3.44 -9.90
C VAL A 19 0.09 -3.62 -9.21
N LEU A 20 0.06 -3.71 -7.88
CA LEU A 20 1.22 -4.04 -7.06
C LEU A 20 1.02 -5.43 -6.47
N VAL A 21 1.95 -6.32 -6.74
CA VAL A 21 1.95 -7.67 -6.16
C VAL A 21 3.04 -7.75 -5.10
N VAL A 22 2.65 -8.15 -3.89
CA VAL A 22 3.56 -8.29 -2.76
C VAL A 22 3.83 -9.77 -2.53
N THR A 23 5.04 -10.21 -2.79
CA THR A 23 5.42 -11.61 -2.62
C THR A 23 6.94 -11.73 -2.47
N ASP A 24 7.38 -12.71 -1.70
CA ASP A 24 8.80 -13.06 -1.57
C ASP A 24 9.21 -14.16 -2.56
N ASP A 25 8.27 -14.76 -3.27
CA ASP A 25 8.54 -15.76 -4.30
C ASP A 25 9.09 -15.11 -5.56
N VAL A 26 10.36 -15.39 -5.88
CA VAL A 26 11.06 -14.79 -7.04
C VAL A 26 10.40 -15.19 -8.36
N ALA A 27 10.01 -16.44 -8.50
CA ALA A 27 9.37 -16.93 -9.73
C ALA A 27 8.03 -16.22 -9.97
N GLU A 28 7.25 -16.03 -8.91
CA GLU A 28 5.98 -15.30 -8.98
C GLU A 28 6.19 -13.83 -9.30
N ARG A 29 7.19 -13.19 -8.68
CA ARG A 29 7.54 -11.79 -9.01
C ARG A 29 7.91 -11.65 -10.47
N ASP A 30 8.71 -12.57 -11.02
CA ASP A 30 9.11 -12.53 -12.42
C ASP A 30 7.91 -12.69 -13.35
N THR A 31 7.00 -13.59 -13.01
CA THR A 31 5.80 -13.83 -13.81
C THR A 31 4.90 -12.60 -13.86
N VAL A 32 4.53 -12.04 -12.71
CA VAL A 32 3.63 -10.89 -12.67
C VAL A 32 4.29 -9.62 -13.19
N SER A 33 5.60 -9.48 -13.00
CA SER A 33 6.37 -8.37 -13.57
C SER A 33 6.34 -8.41 -15.08
N SER A 34 6.44 -9.60 -15.69
CA SER A 34 6.35 -9.74 -17.13
C SER A 34 4.97 -9.40 -17.68
N LEU A 35 3.93 -9.47 -16.85
CA LEU A 35 2.58 -9.03 -17.19
C LEU A 35 2.40 -7.51 -17.07
N GLY A 36 3.35 -6.81 -16.47
CA GLY A 36 3.31 -5.37 -16.32
C GLY A 36 2.99 -4.88 -14.90
N ALA A 37 2.90 -5.77 -13.93
CA ALA A 37 2.67 -5.39 -12.54
C ALA A 37 3.96 -4.94 -11.87
N LEU A 38 3.81 -4.07 -10.88
CA LEU A 38 4.88 -3.73 -9.96
C LEU A 38 4.97 -4.83 -8.90
N THR A 39 6.17 -5.08 -8.40
CA THR A 39 6.36 -6.11 -7.39
C THR A 39 7.19 -5.57 -6.22
N TRP A 40 6.81 -5.97 -5.01
CA TRP A 40 7.54 -5.65 -3.79
C TRP A 40 7.72 -6.92 -2.98
N THR A 41 8.80 -6.98 -2.20
CA THR A 41 8.94 -8.00 -1.16
C THR A 41 7.99 -7.67 -0.01
N CYS A 42 7.67 -8.68 0.80
CA CYS A 42 6.83 -8.46 1.99
C CYS A 42 7.49 -7.47 2.95
N ALA A 43 8.80 -7.57 3.16
CA ALA A 43 9.52 -6.65 4.03
C ALA A 43 9.44 -5.20 3.54
N SER A 44 9.62 -4.96 2.25
CA SER A 44 9.52 -3.62 1.66
C SER A 44 8.11 -3.05 1.78
N PHE A 45 7.10 -3.89 1.58
CA PHE A 45 5.70 -3.47 1.71
C PHE A 45 5.37 -3.08 3.15
N ILE A 46 5.76 -3.89 4.12
CA ILE A 46 5.55 -3.60 5.54
C ILE A 46 6.24 -2.30 5.94
N ASP A 47 7.48 -2.10 5.50
CA ASP A 47 8.22 -0.87 5.77
C ASP A 47 7.49 0.36 5.21
N ALA A 48 7.00 0.28 3.99
CA ALA A 48 6.24 1.36 3.38
C ALA A 48 4.94 1.66 4.12
N VAL A 49 4.21 0.64 4.54
CA VAL A 49 2.98 0.78 5.32
C VAL A 49 3.28 1.44 6.67
N GLU A 50 4.33 1.01 7.35
CA GLU A 50 4.72 1.60 8.64
C GLU A 50 5.06 3.08 8.51
N ARG A 51 5.76 3.48 7.44
CA ARG A 51 6.08 4.88 7.17
C ARG A 51 4.82 5.70 6.94
N GLU A 52 3.90 5.20 6.13
CA GLU A 52 2.64 5.88 5.85
C GLU A 52 1.78 6.03 7.11
N LEU A 53 1.73 4.99 7.95
CA LEU A 53 1.02 5.05 9.21
C LEU A 53 1.63 6.09 10.16
N ALA A 54 2.96 6.16 10.22
CA ALA A 54 3.65 7.16 11.04
C ALA A 54 3.34 8.58 10.57
N ASP A 55 3.36 8.81 9.25
CA ASP A 55 3.02 10.10 8.65
C ASP A 55 1.57 10.47 8.93
N LEU A 56 0.65 9.53 8.77
CA LEU A 56 -0.77 9.74 9.04
C LEU A 56 -1.02 10.08 10.52
N GLN A 57 -0.35 9.39 11.44
CA GLN A 57 -0.47 9.67 12.87
C GLN A 57 0.02 11.08 13.21
N ARG A 58 1.10 11.53 12.60
CA ARG A 58 1.58 12.90 12.78
C ARG A 58 0.59 13.93 12.25
N ASP A 59 0.02 13.68 11.08
CA ASP A 59 -0.98 14.56 10.48
C ASP A 59 -2.22 14.65 11.34
N LEU A 60 -2.69 13.52 11.86
CA LEU A 60 -3.86 13.47 12.75
C LEU A 60 -3.60 14.22 14.07
N ARG A 61 -2.42 14.07 14.67
CA ARG A 61 -2.06 14.79 15.88
C ARG A 61 -2.04 16.30 15.64
N HIS A 62 -1.49 16.72 14.51
CA HIS A 62 -1.45 18.14 14.14
C HIS A 62 -2.85 18.69 13.92
N HIS A 63 -3.69 17.95 13.23
CA HIS A 63 -5.10 18.30 13.01
C HIS A 63 -5.85 18.40 14.33
N ASN A 64 -5.69 17.45 15.24
CA ASN A 64 -6.33 17.45 16.54
C ASN A 64 -5.90 18.62 17.39
N ARG A 65 -4.63 19.04 17.34
CA ARG A 65 -4.15 20.24 18.04
C ARG A 65 -4.84 21.49 17.54
N ARG A 66 -5.00 21.63 16.23
CA ARG A 66 -5.71 22.77 15.64
C ARG A 66 -7.17 22.80 16.08
N GLU A 67 -7.81 21.67 16.09
CA GLU A 67 -9.20 21.55 16.54
C GLU A 67 -9.35 21.94 18.00
N ARG A 68 -8.47 21.47 18.87
CA ARG A 68 -8.45 21.84 20.29
C ARG A 68 -8.27 23.34 20.50
N GLN A 69 -7.35 23.96 19.80
CA GLN A 69 -7.12 25.40 19.88
C GLN A 69 -8.33 26.18 19.40
N ARG A 70 -8.96 25.72 18.33
CA ARG A 70 -10.15 26.33 17.75
C ARG A 70 -11.32 26.32 18.74
N PHE A 71 -11.60 25.18 19.33
CA PHE A 71 -12.69 25.01 20.31
C PHE A 71 -12.38 25.68 21.64
N GLY A 72 -11.12 25.71 22.06
CA GLY A 72 -10.69 26.40 23.27
C GLY A 72 -10.95 27.89 23.22
N ARG A 73 -10.94 28.52 22.07
CA ARG A 73 -11.23 29.96 21.91
C ARG A 73 -12.70 30.29 22.01
N LEU A 74 -13.58 29.32 21.87
CA LEU A 74 -15.01 29.51 21.91
C LEU A 74 -15.56 29.49 23.36
N LYS A 75 -14.72 29.15 24.31
CA LYS A 75 -15.05 29.24 25.73
C LYS A 75 -14.62 30.59 26.28
#